data_01fb646c459a726a0b0ca42e9a1de5ab
#
_entry.id   01fb646c459a726a0b0ca42e9a1de5ab
#
_cell.length_a   1.000
_cell.length_b   1.000
_cell.length_c   1.000
_cell.angle_alpha   90.00
_cell.angle_beta   90.00
_cell.angle_gamma   90.00
#
_symmetry.space_group_name_H-M   'P 1'
#
loop_
_entity.id
_entity.type
_entity.pdbx_description
1 polymer ?
#
loop_
_entity_poly.entity_id
_entity_poly.type
_entity_poly.pdbx_seq_one_letter_code
_entity_poly.pdbx_strand_id
1 'polypeptide(L)'
;MATFTAIKNRGGGIGALGGVLRYVQQEEKTTWKGRQLVSGWNCTAQSVCSEMQLTKERFHKTDGRQYYHFVQSFDKQDDLSPQEVHAIGLELAQREFPNFEVLVATHMDTEHLHNHLVVNSVSFQSGKKLHQSAADLQAHRIANDEICVAHGLEILPPPQKQVKQ
;
A
#
# COMPACT_ATOMS: atom_id res chain seq x y z
N MET A 1 5.74 -0.99 16.10
CA MET A 1 5.11 0.30 15.71
C MET A 1 5.23 0.47 14.21
N ALA A 2 4.13 0.70 13.54
CA ALA A 2 4.14 0.86 12.08
C ALA A 2 3.69 2.27 11.69
N THR A 3 4.42 2.88 10.76
CA THR A 3 4.04 4.14 10.14
C THR A 3 3.31 3.87 8.82
N PHE A 4 2.49 4.80 8.39
CA PHE A 4 1.82 4.74 7.10
C PHE A 4 1.99 6.08 6.39
N THR A 5 2.62 6.07 5.23
CA THR A 5 2.94 7.28 4.49
C THR A 5 2.54 7.16 3.03
N ALA A 6 2.12 8.26 2.44
CA ALA A 6 1.88 8.35 1.01
C ALA A 6 3.18 8.78 0.31
N ILE A 7 3.55 8.04 -0.73
CA ILE A 7 4.69 8.43 -1.57
C ILE A 7 4.20 9.50 -2.54
N LYS A 8 4.84 10.65 -2.49
CA LYS A 8 4.57 11.74 -3.42
C LYS A 8 5.16 11.39 -4.77
N ASN A 9 4.31 11.04 -5.71
CA ASN A 9 4.69 10.92 -7.10
C ASN A 9 3.59 11.57 -7.93
N ARG A 10 3.93 11.92 -9.15
CA ARG A 10 2.93 12.52 -10.06
C ARG A 10 1.97 11.48 -10.61
N GLY A 11 2.33 10.16 -10.50
CA GLY A 11 1.49 9.03 -10.85
C GLY A 11 0.92 9.04 -12.26
N GLY A 12 1.31 10.00 -13.07
CA GLY A 12 0.80 10.17 -14.42
C GLY A 12 1.83 9.80 -15.48
N GLY A 13 1.37 9.69 -16.72
CA GLY A 13 2.21 9.40 -17.86
C GLY A 13 2.22 7.93 -18.25
N ILE A 14 2.59 7.71 -19.51
CA ILE A 14 2.67 6.36 -20.10
C ILE A 14 3.79 5.60 -19.43
N GLY A 15 3.48 4.38 -18.97
CA GLY A 15 4.45 3.50 -18.33
C GLY A 15 4.66 3.72 -16.84
N ALA A 16 4.07 4.76 -16.23
CA ALA A 16 4.23 5.03 -14.80
C ALA A 16 3.76 3.87 -13.92
N LEU A 17 2.60 3.30 -14.23
CA LEU A 17 2.06 2.16 -13.50
C LEU A 17 2.96 0.92 -13.64
N GLY A 18 3.34 0.56 -14.86
CA GLY A 18 4.24 -0.57 -15.11
C GLY A 18 5.59 -0.40 -14.39
N GLY A 19 6.11 0.82 -14.38
CA GLY A 19 7.37 1.13 -13.73
C GLY A 19 7.32 0.91 -12.22
N VAL A 20 6.31 1.45 -11.54
CA VAL A 20 6.19 1.27 -10.08
C VAL A 20 5.92 -0.18 -9.72
N LEU A 21 5.09 -0.87 -10.48
CA LEU A 21 4.78 -2.29 -10.22
C LEU A 21 6.03 -3.17 -10.36
N ARG A 22 6.88 -2.92 -11.36
CA ARG A 22 8.16 -3.63 -11.49
C ARG A 22 9.11 -3.32 -10.34
N TYR A 23 9.18 -2.05 -9.95
CA TYR A 23 10.06 -1.62 -8.86
C TYR A 23 9.71 -2.32 -7.54
N VAL A 24 8.44 -2.33 -7.16
CA VAL A 24 8.04 -2.88 -5.86
C VAL A 24 8.09 -4.41 -5.83
N GLN A 25 8.08 -5.08 -6.98
CA GLN A 25 8.09 -6.54 -7.08
C GLN A 25 9.48 -7.16 -7.30
N GLN A 26 10.56 -6.39 -7.14
CA GLN A 26 11.92 -6.91 -7.34
C GLN A 26 12.18 -8.11 -6.43
N GLU A 27 12.61 -9.23 -7.02
CA GLU A 27 12.82 -10.50 -6.32
C GLU A 27 13.77 -10.37 -5.13
N GLU A 28 14.88 -9.69 -5.31
CA GLU A 28 15.90 -9.53 -4.27
C GLU A 28 15.39 -8.76 -3.04
N LYS A 29 14.33 -7.99 -3.19
CA LYS A 29 13.73 -7.21 -2.09
C LYS A 29 12.58 -7.94 -1.41
N THR A 30 11.94 -8.87 -2.10
CA THR A 30 10.66 -9.46 -1.68
C THR A 30 10.72 -10.96 -1.39
N THR A 31 11.84 -11.63 -1.66
CA THR A 31 11.94 -13.08 -1.46
C THR A 31 12.33 -13.42 -0.02
N TRP A 32 11.52 -14.24 0.63
CA TRP A 32 11.78 -14.76 1.97
C TRP A 32 11.57 -16.26 1.98
N LYS A 33 12.64 -17.00 2.34
CA LYS A 33 12.63 -18.47 2.37
C LYS A 33 12.13 -19.10 1.06
N GLY A 34 12.62 -18.57 -0.06
CA GLY A 34 12.27 -19.07 -1.39
C GLY A 34 10.89 -18.64 -1.90
N ARG A 35 10.16 -17.83 -1.15
CA ARG A 35 8.84 -17.30 -1.55
C ARG A 35 8.90 -15.80 -1.72
N GLN A 36 8.32 -15.32 -2.80
CA GLN A 36 8.17 -13.90 -3.02
C GLN A 36 6.93 -13.39 -2.28
N LEU A 37 7.12 -12.42 -1.38
CA LEU A 37 6.04 -11.82 -0.59
C LEU A 37 5.39 -10.68 -1.37
N VAL A 38 4.66 -11.06 -2.40
CA VAL A 38 3.91 -10.17 -3.28
C VAL A 38 2.52 -10.77 -3.47
N SER A 39 1.48 -9.99 -3.19
CA SER A 39 0.09 -10.44 -3.31
C SER A 39 -0.80 -9.37 -3.90
N GLY A 40 -1.82 -9.81 -4.63
CA GLY A 40 -2.87 -8.92 -5.12
C GLY A 40 -4.11 -8.96 -4.22
N TRP A 41 -4.70 -7.81 -3.99
CA TRP A 41 -6.03 -7.67 -3.42
C TRP A 41 -6.97 -7.22 -4.54
N ASN A 42 -8.01 -8.00 -4.79
CA ASN A 42 -8.93 -7.82 -5.92
C ASN A 42 -8.26 -7.95 -7.30
N CYS A 43 -7.05 -8.50 -7.32
CA CYS A 43 -6.28 -8.72 -8.55
C CYS A 43 -5.26 -9.84 -8.31
N THR A 44 -4.62 -10.27 -9.40
CA THR A 44 -3.57 -11.28 -9.37
C THR A 44 -2.21 -10.62 -9.55
N ALA A 45 -1.24 -10.92 -8.70
CA ALA A 45 0.08 -10.29 -8.75
C ALA A 45 0.75 -10.44 -10.11
N GLN A 46 0.63 -11.63 -10.76
CA GLN A 46 1.27 -11.90 -12.04
C GLN A 46 0.74 -11.02 -13.18
N SER A 47 -0.52 -10.59 -13.12
CA SER A 47 -1.17 -9.82 -14.16
C SER A 47 -1.68 -8.47 -13.69
N VAL A 48 -1.18 -7.98 -12.56
CA VAL A 48 -1.69 -6.77 -11.90
C VAL A 48 -1.71 -5.54 -12.80
N CYS A 49 -0.66 -5.34 -13.59
CA CYS A 49 -0.58 -4.17 -14.49
C CYS A 49 -1.70 -4.21 -15.53
N SER A 50 -1.88 -5.35 -16.18
CA SER A 50 -2.95 -5.56 -17.18
C SER A 50 -4.33 -5.38 -16.55
N GLU A 51 -4.54 -5.96 -15.37
CA GLU A 51 -5.83 -5.86 -14.67
C GLU A 51 -6.17 -4.42 -14.31
N MET A 52 -5.20 -3.67 -13.77
CA MET A 52 -5.40 -2.27 -13.43
C MET A 52 -5.66 -1.40 -14.67
N GLN A 53 -4.97 -1.69 -15.77
CA GLN A 53 -5.19 -0.98 -17.04
C GLN A 53 -6.57 -1.29 -17.62
N LEU A 54 -6.99 -2.55 -17.59
CA LEU A 54 -8.32 -2.95 -18.07
C LEU A 54 -9.44 -2.28 -17.29
N THR A 55 -9.30 -2.13 -15.99
CA THR A 55 -10.27 -1.41 -15.16
C THR A 55 -10.42 0.04 -15.66
N LYS A 56 -9.30 0.73 -15.88
CA LYS A 56 -9.33 2.11 -16.39
C LYS A 56 -9.99 2.20 -17.76
N GLU A 57 -9.65 1.29 -18.66
CA GLU A 57 -10.22 1.26 -20.01
C GLU A 57 -11.72 0.98 -19.98
N ARG A 58 -12.14 0.02 -19.15
CA ARG A 58 -13.55 -0.33 -18.99
C ARG A 58 -14.42 0.85 -18.62
N PHE A 59 -13.93 1.72 -17.75
CA PHE A 59 -14.66 2.89 -17.27
C PHE A 59 -14.26 4.18 -17.98
N HIS A 60 -13.45 4.10 -19.04
CA HIS A 60 -12.98 5.26 -19.83
C HIS A 60 -12.29 6.32 -18.97
N LYS A 61 -11.45 5.87 -18.02
CA LYS A 61 -10.71 6.75 -17.10
C LYS A 61 -9.21 6.48 -17.16
N THR A 62 -8.67 6.62 -18.38
CA THR A 62 -7.26 6.33 -18.67
C THR A 62 -6.33 7.51 -18.46
N ASP A 63 -6.86 8.72 -18.31
CA ASP A 63 -6.08 9.94 -18.14
C ASP A 63 -5.74 10.25 -16.68
N GLY A 64 -4.72 11.07 -16.49
CA GLY A 64 -4.34 11.58 -15.19
C GLY A 64 -3.54 10.57 -14.36
N ARG A 65 -3.73 10.64 -13.06
CA ARG A 65 -3.03 9.76 -12.12
C ARG A 65 -3.39 8.30 -12.37
N GLN A 66 -2.36 7.44 -12.45
CA GLN A 66 -2.53 6.02 -12.75
C GLN A 66 -2.59 5.15 -11.50
N TYR A 67 -2.03 5.60 -10.38
CA TYR A 67 -1.97 4.84 -9.14
C TYR A 67 -1.72 5.75 -7.94
N TYR A 68 -1.97 5.19 -6.75
CA TYR A 68 -1.50 5.75 -5.48
C TYR A 68 -0.53 4.75 -4.85
N HIS A 69 0.53 5.26 -4.25
CA HIS A 69 1.58 4.44 -3.66
C HIS A 69 1.74 4.81 -2.19
N PHE A 70 1.55 3.82 -1.32
CA PHE A 70 1.70 3.98 0.13
C PHE A 70 2.77 3.04 0.65
N VAL A 71 3.40 3.42 1.76
CA VAL A 71 4.38 2.58 2.45
C VAL A 71 3.97 2.45 3.91
N GLN A 72 3.88 1.20 4.36
CA GLN A 72 3.68 0.83 5.76
C GLN A 72 5.03 0.30 6.26
N SER A 73 5.66 1.00 7.20
CA SER A 73 6.99 0.64 7.69
C SER A 73 6.93 0.27 9.16
N PHE A 74 7.60 -0.84 9.52
CA PHE A 74 7.59 -1.41 10.86
C PHE A 74 8.88 -1.11 11.59
N ASP A 75 8.77 -0.92 12.92
CA ASP A 75 9.93 -0.75 13.77
C ASP A 75 10.66 -2.09 13.88
N LYS A 76 11.97 -2.04 13.87
CA LYS A 76 12.86 -3.18 14.09
C LYS A 76 12.55 -3.91 15.40
N GLN A 77 12.05 -3.20 16.41
CA GLN A 77 11.72 -3.77 17.73
C GLN A 77 10.39 -4.53 17.77
N ASP A 78 9.58 -4.44 16.73
CA ASP A 78 8.28 -5.12 16.66
C ASP A 78 8.40 -6.65 16.57
N ASP A 79 9.59 -7.17 16.28
CA ASP A 79 9.91 -8.60 16.24
C ASP A 79 8.91 -9.42 15.41
N LEU A 80 8.62 -8.93 14.22
CA LEU A 80 7.72 -9.59 13.29
C LEU A 80 8.51 -10.30 12.18
N SER A 81 8.03 -11.47 11.77
CA SER A 81 8.55 -12.11 10.57
C SER A 81 8.08 -11.35 9.31
N PRO A 82 8.83 -11.45 8.20
CA PRO A 82 8.36 -10.88 6.94
C PRO A 82 6.98 -11.37 6.52
N GLN A 83 6.64 -12.62 6.80
CA GLN A 83 5.33 -13.19 6.49
C GLN A 83 4.22 -12.50 7.31
N GLU A 84 4.47 -12.25 8.58
CA GLU A 84 3.52 -11.51 9.44
C GLU A 84 3.32 -10.08 8.96
N VAL A 85 4.41 -9.41 8.60
CA VAL A 85 4.36 -8.06 8.03
C VAL A 85 3.54 -8.04 6.74
N HIS A 86 3.73 -9.04 5.88
CA HIS A 86 2.96 -9.15 4.64
C HIS A 86 1.46 -9.32 4.91
N ALA A 87 1.10 -10.19 5.87
CA ALA A 87 -0.30 -10.40 6.24
C ALA A 87 -0.95 -9.13 6.78
N ILE A 88 -0.22 -8.33 7.56
CA ILE A 88 -0.71 -7.05 8.08
C ILE A 88 -0.94 -6.05 6.94
N GLY A 89 -0.06 -6.02 5.95
CA GLY A 89 -0.22 -5.17 4.77
C GLY A 89 -1.46 -5.52 3.96
N LEU A 90 -1.71 -6.82 3.76
CA LEU A 90 -2.92 -7.29 3.08
C LEU A 90 -4.19 -6.92 3.85
N GLU A 91 -4.18 -7.08 5.15
CA GLU A 91 -5.32 -6.70 6.00
C GLU A 91 -5.66 -5.22 5.87
N LEU A 92 -4.63 -4.37 5.84
CA LEU A 92 -4.81 -2.92 5.65
C LEU A 92 -5.42 -2.62 4.26
N ALA A 93 -4.92 -3.27 3.22
CA ALA A 93 -5.44 -3.09 1.86
C ALA A 93 -6.91 -3.50 1.78
N GLN A 94 -7.28 -4.63 2.37
CA GLN A 94 -8.65 -5.13 2.39
C GLN A 94 -9.59 -4.19 3.12
N ARG A 95 -9.14 -3.63 4.22
CA ARG A 95 -9.94 -2.75 5.06
C ARG A 95 -10.13 -1.37 4.43
N GLU A 96 -9.06 -0.79 3.88
CA GLU A 96 -9.07 0.62 3.44
C GLU A 96 -9.40 0.80 1.97
N PHE A 97 -9.17 -0.23 1.15
CA PHE A 97 -9.40 -0.16 -0.29
C PHE A 97 -10.24 -1.35 -0.79
N PRO A 98 -11.44 -1.58 -0.20
CA PRO A 98 -12.23 -2.77 -0.53
C PRO A 98 -12.67 -2.84 -1.98
N ASN A 99 -12.77 -1.71 -2.67
CA ASN A 99 -13.30 -1.61 -4.04
C ASN A 99 -12.21 -1.28 -5.07
N PHE A 100 -10.95 -1.48 -4.70
CA PHE A 100 -9.81 -1.19 -5.57
C PHE A 100 -8.90 -2.40 -5.71
N GLU A 101 -8.24 -2.50 -6.85
CA GLU A 101 -7.15 -3.44 -7.04
C GLU A 101 -5.91 -2.87 -6.34
N VAL A 102 -5.28 -3.69 -5.50
CA VAL A 102 -4.09 -3.28 -4.74
C VAL A 102 -3.02 -4.35 -4.86
N LEU A 103 -1.79 -3.94 -5.17
CA LEU A 103 -0.64 -4.82 -5.05
C LEU A 103 0.05 -4.53 -3.72
N VAL A 104 0.29 -5.58 -2.94
CA VAL A 104 1.03 -5.50 -1.67
C VAL A 104 2.33 -6.26 -1.82
N ALA A 105 3.45 -5.58 -1.63
CA ALA A 105 4.79 -6.17 -1.72
C ALA A 105 5.56 -5.85 -0.45
N THR A 106 6.12 -6.88 0.19
CA THR A 106 6.92 -6.72 1.41
C THR A 106 8.39 -6.69 1.07
N HIS A 107 9.08 -5.63 1.48
CA HIS A 107 10.51 -5.43 1.27
C HIS A 107 11.30 -5.72 2.54
N MET A 108 12.40 -6.45 2.38
CA MET A 108 13.28 -6.92 3.45
C MET A 108 14.73 -6.47 3.26
N ASP A 109 14.97 -5.56 2.34
CA ASP A 109 16.33 -5.13 1.96
C ASP A 109 16.90 -4.02 2.85
N THR A 110 16.10 -3.53 3.81
CA THR A 110 16.50 -2.50 4.77
C THR A 110 16.27 -3.00 6.20
N GLU A 111 16.75 -2.23 7.18
CA GLU A 111 16.59 -2.57 8.61
C GLU A 111 15.13 -2.65 9.04
N HIS A 112 14.28 -1.84 8.43
CA HIS A 112 12.85 -1.83 8.72
C HIS A 112 12.10 -2.62 7.66
N LEU A 113 11.40 -3.68 8.08
CA LEU A 113 10.49 -4.36 7.19
C LEU A 113 9.39 -3.39 6.78
N HIS A 114 9.06 -3.36 5.50
CA HIS A 114 8.02 -2.45 5.03
C HIS A 114 7.22 -3.03 3.89
N ASN A 115 5.96 -2.65 3.83
CA ASN A 115 5.04 -2.99 2.76
C ASN A 115 4.87 -1.81 1.82
N HIS A 116 4.93 -2.09 0.53
CA HIS A 116 4.48 -1.17 -0.51
C HIS A 116 3.08 -1.56 -0.91
N LEU A 117 2.16 -0.59 -0.92
CA LEU A 117 0.80 -0.77 -1.42
C LEU A 117 0.65 0.12 -2.65
N VAL A 118 0.41 -0.50 -3.80
CA VAL A 118 0.14 0.21 -5.05
C VAL A 118 -1.34 0.02 -5.36
N VAL A 119 -2.10 1.11 -5.28
CA VAL A 119 -3.55 1.12 -5.41
C VAL A 119 -3.93 1.68 -6.78
N ASN A 120 -4.77 0.97 -7.51
CA ASN A 120 -5.27 1.48 -8.80
C ASN A 120 -6.03 2.78 -8.57
N SER A 121 -5.91 3.71 -9.49
CA SER A 121 -6.56 5.02 -9.39
C SER A 121 -8.07 4.99 -9.65
N VAL A 122 -8.60 3.88 -10.16
CA VAL A 122 -10.02 3.73 -10.52
C VAL A 122 -10.60 2.50 -9.83
N SER A 123 -11.75 2.67 -9.20
CA SER A 123 -12.49 1.55 -8.61
C SER A 123 -12.97 0.58 -9.66
N PHE A 124 -12.69 -0.71 -9.49
CA PHE A 124 -13.21 -1.75 -10.38
C PHE A 124 -14.72 -1.94 -10.24
N GLN A 125 -15.28 -1.51 -9.14
CA GLN A 125 -16.71 -1.68 -8.83
C GLN A 125 -17.55 -0.52 -9.36
N SER A 126 -17.15 0.72 -9.07
CA SER A 126 -17.95 1.92 -9.41
C SER A 126 -17.40 2.71 -10.59
N GLY A 127 -16.15 2.49 -10.96
CA GLY A 127 -15.47 3.30 -11.97
C GLY A 127 -15.08 4.69 -11.49
N LYS A 128 -15.28 5.00 -10.22
CA LYS A 128 -14.91 6.30 -9.66
C LYS A 128 -13.41 6.36 -9.39
N LYS A 129 -12.83 7.52 -9.64
CA LYS A 129 -11.43 7.77 -9.31
C LYS A 129 -11.25 7.91 -7.81
N LEU A 130 -10.16 7.34 -7.29
CA LEU A 130 -9.77 7.50 -5.90
C LEU A 130 -9.26 8.92 -5.67
N HIS A 131 -9.78 9.57 -4.65
CA HIS A 131 -9.31 10.87 -4.18
C HIS A 131 -8.69 10.70 -2.79
N GLN A 132 -7.54 11.33 -2.58
CA GLN A 132 -6.84 11.26 -1.31
C GLN A 132 -6.56 12.66 -0.79
N SER A 133 -7.29 13.04 0.24
CA SER A 133 -7.07 14.26 1.01
C SER A 133 -6.18 13.97 2.22
N ALA A 134 -5.78 15.02 2.93
CA ALA A 134 -5.07 14.87 4.21
C ALA A 134 -5.94 14.12 5.24
N ALA A 135 -7.26 14.34 5.22
CA ALA A 135 -8.19 13.64 6.10
C ALA A 135 -8.27 12.15 5.76
N ASP A 136 -8.25 11.79 4.47
CA ASP A 136 -8.24 10.39 4.03
C ASP A 136 -6.97 9.69 4.49
N LEU A 137 -5.82 10.33 4.35
CA LEU A 137 -4.54 9.77 4.81
C LEU A 137 -4.57 9.56 6.33
N GLN A 138 -5.12 10.49 7.08
CA GLN A 138 -5.25 10.35 8.53
C GLN A 138 -6.17 9.18 8.89
N ALA A 139 -7.26 8.99 8.16
CA ALA A 139 -8.14 7.83 8.35
C ALA A 139 -7.41 6.51 8.11
N HIS A 140 -6.55 6.44 7.09
CA HIS A 140 -5.71 5.25 6.85
C HIS A 140 -4.72 5.02 7.99
N ARG A 141 -4.15 6.08 8.54
CA ARG A 141 -3.24 5.97 9.70
C ARG A 141 -3.95 5.44 10.95
N ILE A 142 -5.17 5.88 11.19
CA ILE A 142 -5.99 5.37 12.29
C ILE A 142 -6.28 3.88 12.11
N ALA A 143 -6.67 3.47 10.90
CA ALA A 143 -6.91 2.06 10.58
C ALA A 143 -5.63 1.24 10.76
N ASN A 144 -4.49 1.76 10.32
CA ASN A 144 -3.19 1.12 10.51
C ASN A 144 -2.88 0.90 11.99
N ASP A 145 -3.10 1.92 12.83
CA ASP A 145 -2.89 1.82 14.27
C ASP A 145 -3.81 0.78 14.90
N GLU A 146 -5.07 0.73 14.52
CA GLU A 146 -6.03 -0.26 15.02
C GLU A 146 -5.61 -1.69 14.67
N ILE A 147 -5.16 -1.91 13.44
CA ILE A 147 -4.65 -3.21 12.99
C ILE A 147 -3.40 -3.58 13.79
N CYS A 148 -2.47 -2.65 13.98
CA CYS A 148 -1.26 -2.88 14.76
C CYS A 148 -1.57 -3.26 16.21
N VAL A 149 -2.50 -2.56 16.85
CA VAL A 149 -2.94 -2.88 18.22
C VAL A 149 -3.55 -4.29 18.28
N ALA A 150 -4.37 -4.65 17.30
CA ALA A 150 -4.95 -5.99 17.22
C ALA A 150 -3.91 -7.10 17.09
N HIS A 151 -2.73 -6.79 16.53
CA HIS A 151 -1.60 -7.70 16.43
C HIS A 151 -0.61 -7.58 17.61
N GLY A 152 -0.97 -6.82 18.65
CA GLY A 152 -0.14 -6.66 19.85
C GLY A 152 1.03 -5.69 19.69
N LEU A 153 1.01 -4.85 18.68
CA LEU A 153 2.07 -3.86 18.45
C LEU A 153 1.77 -2.55 19.17
N GLU A 154 2.84 -1.84 19.54
CA GLU A 154 2.72 -0.49 20.06
C GLU A 154 2.43 0.48 18.93
N ILE A 155 1.73 1.57 19.26
CA ILE A 155 1.46 2.65 18.31
C ILE A 155 2.14 3.93 18.78
N LEU A 156 2.37 4.85 17.82
CA LEU A 156 2.88 6.17 18.15
C LEU A 156 1.85 6.95 18.95
N PRO A 157 2.27 7.62 20.04
CA PRO A 157 1.36 8.51 20.73
C PRO A 157 0.91 9.63 19.80
N PRO A 158 -0.32 10.17 19.98
CA PRO A 158 -0.77 11.29 19.16
C PRO A 158 0.17 12.47 19.36
N PRO A 159 0.41 13.29 18.31
CA PRO A 159 1.27 14.45 18.45
C PRO A 159 0.72 15.38 19.53
N GLN A 160 1.59 15.73 20.46
CA GLN A 160 1.24 16.69 21.51
C GLN A 160 1.03 18.06 20.86
N LYS A 161 -0.12 18.68 21.14
CA LYS A 161 -0.33 20.05 20.75
C LYS A 161 0.67 20.91 21.50
N GLN A 162 1.54 21.60 20.77
CA GLN A 162 2.40 22.60 21.39
C GLN A 162 1.49 23.70 21.97
N VAL A 163 1.60 23.86 23.28
CA VAL A 163 0.96 24.98 23.93
C VAL A 163 1.77 26.21 23.58
N LYS A 164 1.24 27.07 22.73
CA LYS A 164 1.83 28.39 22.50
C LYS A 164 1.65 29.21 23.76
N GLN A 165 2.77 29.46 24.42
CA GLN A 165 2.80 30.42 25.50
C GLN A 165 2.76 31.83 24.94
#